data_9629ccedb27a24d7a166b4b8c48b9c1b
#
_entry.id   9629ccedb27a24d7a166b4b8c48b9c1b
#
_cell.length_a   1.000
_cell.length_b   1.000
_cell.length_c   1.000
_cell.angle_alpha   90.00
_cell.angle_beta   90.00
_cell.angle_gamma   90.00
#
_symmetry.space_group_name_H-M   'P 1'
#
loop_
_entity.id
_entity.type
_entity.pdbx_description
1 polymer ?
#
loop_
_entity_poly.entity_id
_entity_poly.type
_entity_poly.pdbx_seq_one_letter_code
_entity_poly.pdbx_strand_id
1 'polypeptide(L)'
;MQAHADYIAQPQSVASQAARFSTMGVNDLQKAAKAGQAGAQFYLGTHYQYGKDVAKDEKQAFAWFKAAADQGLSPAQLNVGRMYADGIGVKKDESMARKYFEKAASNGDNRASYNLAMMEEQKKNYMGAYQWYELSTRDGMLDNKVISLSEGKKTALAANLTQEQIRTARDRADKWIQAQ
;
A
#
# COMPACT_ATOMS: atom_id res chain seq x y z
N MET A 1 10.39 -29.42 -8.26
CA MET A 1 8.96 -29.05 -8.48
C MET A 1 8.26 -28.53 -7.22
N GLN A 2 8.64 -28.95 -6.01
CA GLN A 2 8.04 -28.49 -4.75
C GLN A 2 8.32 -27.01 -4.43
N ALA A 3 9.53 -26.53 -4.67
CA ALA A 3 9.91 -25.14 -4.37
C ALA A 3 9.10 -24.09 -5.16
N HIS A 4 8.59 -24.43 -6.33
CA HIS A 4 7.81 -23.50 -7.15
C HIS A 4 6.35 -23.41 -6.68
N ALA A 5 5.80 -24.52 -6.16
CA ALA A 5 4.45 -24.54 -5.56
C ALA A 5 4.42 -23.77 -4.25
N ASP A 6 5.48 -23.85 -3.44
CA ASP A 6 5.59 -23.14 -2.18
C ASP A 6 5.72 -21.60 -2.38
N TYR A 7 6.38 -21.19 -3.46
CA TYR A 7 6.53 -19.77 -3.79
C TYR A 7 5.20 -19.11 -4.23
N ILE A 8 4.36 -19.86 -4.95
CA ILE A 8 3.03 -19.38 -5.38
C ILE A 8 2.01 -19.43 -4.24
N ALA A 9 2.15 -20.36 -3.31
CA ALA A 9 1.24 -20.52 -2.19
C ALA A 9 1.46 -19.48 -1.07
N GLN A 10 2.68 -18.96 -0.89
CA GLN A 10 3.00 -18.02 0.18
C GLN A 10 2.21 -16.70 0.16
N PRO A 11 2.05 -15.98 -0.97
CA PRO A 11 1.22 -14.77 -0.99
C PRO A 11 -0.24 -15.04 -0.66
N GLN A 12 -0.78 -16.16 -1.12
CA GLN A 12 -2.16 -16.55 -0.81
C GLN A 12 -2.29 -17.00 0.64
N SER A 13 -1.27 -17.67 1.19
CA SER A 13 -1.30 -18.10 2.59
C SER A 13 -1.22 -16.92 3.57
N VAL A 14 -0.47 -15.89 3.26
CA VAL A 14 -0.40 -14.66 4.10
C VAL A 14 -1.73 -13.93 4.08
N ALA A 15 -2.35 -13.75 2.92
CA ALA A 15 -3.65 -13.08 2.80
C ALA A 15 -4.77 -13.90 3.46
N SER A 16 -4.80 -15.22 3.26
CA SER A 16 -5.81 -16.09 3.87
C SER A 16 -5.60 -16.24 5.38
N GLN A 17 -4.36 -16.29 5.84
CA GLN A 17 -4.04 -16.27 7.26
C GLN A 17 -4.43 -14.94 7.92
N ALA A 18 -4.21 -13.82 7.22
CA ALA A 18 -4.62 -12.50 7.71
C ALA A 18 -6.13 -12.44 7.93
N ALA A 19 -6.92 -12.97 7.01
CA ALA A 19 -8.38 -12.92 7.07
C ALA A 19 -8.95 -13.54 8.34
N ARG A 20 -8.36 -14.62 8.87
CA ARG A 20 -8.84 -15.29 10.10
C ARG A 20 -8.76 -14.40 11.35
N PHE A 21 -7.88 -13.40 11.35
CA PHE A 21 -7.70 -12.49 12.47
C PHE A 21 -8.73 -11.36 12.49
N SER A 22 -9.47 -11.15 11.41
CA SER A 22 -10.42 -10.03 11.27
C SER A 22 -11.55 -10.06 12.30
N THR A 23 -11.90 -11.24 12.79
CA THR A 23 -12.99 -11.44 13.76
C THR A 23 -12.51 -11.77 15.17
N MET A 24 -11.19 -11.84 15.38
CA MET A 24 -10.63 -12.13 16.70
C MET A 24 -10.78 -10.95 17.66
N GLY A 25 -11.03 -11.25 18.93
CA GLY A 25 -10.99 -10.27 20.01
C GLY A 25 -9.59 -9.75 20.28
N VAL A 26 -9.52 -8.57 20.90
CA VAL A 26 -8.24 -7.86 21.16
C VAL A 26 -7.25 -8.70 21.96
N ASN A 27 -7.71 -9.43 22.98
CA ASN A 27 -6.82 -10.24 23.81
C ASN A 27 -6.12 -11.34 23.00
N ASP A 28 -6.84 -12.02 22.12
CA ASP A 28 -6.29 -13.04 21.23
C ASP A 28 -5.39 -12.43 20.16
N LEU A 29 -5.78 -11.27 19.62
CA LEU A 29 -4.94 -10.53 18.68
C LEU A 29 -3.62 -10.10 19.31
N GLN A 30 -3.63 -9.64 20.55
CA GLN A 30 -2.40 -9.27 21.28
C GLN A 30 -1.44 -10.44 21.41
N LYS A 31 -1.95 -11.62 21.76
CA LYS A 31 -1.12 -12.83 21.85
C LYS A 31 -0.52 -13.21 20.50
N ALA A 32 -1.35 -13.24 19.46
CA ALA A 32 -0.91 -13.61 18.11
C ALA A 32 0.06 -12.56 17.52
N ALA A 33 -0.19 -11.27 17.76
CA ALA A 33 0.68 -10.18 17.32
C ALA A 33 2.05 -10.22 17.99
N LYS A 34 2.09 -10.47 19.30
CA LYS A 34 3.35 -10.67 20.06
C LYS A 34 4.11 -11.91 19.60
N ALA A 35 3.40 -12.93 19.12
CA ALA A 35 4.00 -14.12 18.52
C ALA A 35 4.55 -13.86 17.11
N GLY A 36 4.38 -12.65 16.55
CA GLY A 36 4.93 -12.25 15.26
C GLY A 36 4.03 -12.47 14.07
N GLN A 37 2.75 -12.79 14.27
CA GLN A 37 1.83 -13.04 13.16
C GLN A 37 1.38 -11.72 12.52
N ALA A 38 1.74 -11.51 11.26
CA ALA A 38 1.52 -10.25 10.54
C ALA A 38 0.04 -9.86 10.44
N GLY A 39 -0.85 -10.80 10.17
CA GLY A 39 -2.29 -10.54 10.13
C GLY A 39 -2.83 -10.06 11.47
N ALA A 40 -2.39 -10.66 12.57
CA ALA A 40 -2.78 -10.24 13.91
C ALA A 40 -2.24 -8.85 14.25
N GLN A 41 -1.01 -8.55 13.88
CA GLN A 41 -0.41 -7.23 14.05
C GLN A 41 -1.20 -6.15 13.30
N PHE A 42 -1.60 -6.44 12.06
CA PHE A 42 -2.42 -5.54 11.26
C PHE A 42 -3.77 -5.23 11.91
N TYR A 43 -4.51 -6.24 12.33
CA TYR A 43 -5.83 -6.04 12.96
C TYR A 43 -5.71 -5.41 14.35
N LEU A 44 -4.67 -5.73 15.11
CA LEU A 44 -4.41 -5.06 16.38
C LEU A 44 -4.10 -3.57 16.16
N GLY A 45 -3.30 -3.25 15.13
CA GLY A 45 -3.07 -1.87 14.72
C GLY A 45 -4.37 -1.13 14.39
N THR A 46 -5.29 -1.80 13.71
CA THR A 46 -6.62 -1.25 13.38
C THR A 46 -7.44 -0.94 14.65
N HIS A 47 -7.42 -1.82 15.63
CA HIS A 47 -8.08 -1.58 16.92
C HIS A 47 -7.54 -0.33 17.62
N TYR A 48 -6.22 -0.15 17.66
CA TYR A 48 -5.61 1.06 18.23
C TYR A 48 -5.90 2.30 17.41
N GLN A 49 -5.95 2.19 16.08
CA GLN A 49 -6.22 3.32 15.19
C GLN A 49 -7.62 3.91 15.43
N TYR A 50 -8.62 3.05 15.63
CA TYR A 50 -10.01 3.46 15.80
C TYR A 50 -10.47 3.47 17.25
N GLY A 51 -9.67 3.01 18.19
CA GLY A 51 -10.05 2.91 19.58
C GLY A 51 -11.16 1.87 19.80
N LYS A 52 -11.17 0.78 19.05
CA LYS A 52 -12.14 -0.29 19.19
C LYS A 52 -11.64 -1.32 20.22
N ASP A 53 -12.37 -1.47 21.31
CA ASP A 53 -12.07 -2.39 22.42
C ASP A 53 -10.73 -2.10 23.12
N VAL A 54 -10.08 -1.03 22.76
CA VAL A 54 -8.88 -0.46 23.40
C VAL A 54 -8.97 1.05 23.31
N ALA A 55 -8.24 1.76 24.14
CA ALA A 55 -8.11 3.21 24.00
C ALA A 55 -7.37 3.53 22.68
N LYS A 56 -7.88 4.50 21.92
CA LYS A 56 -7.24 4.96 20.68
C LYS A 56 -5.79 5.38 20.97
N ASP A 57 -4.86 4.83 20.20
CA ASP A 57 -3.44 5.11 20.34
C ASP A 57 -2.76 5.00 18.96
N GLU A 58 -2.54 6.15 18.33
CA GLU A 58 -1.98 6.21 16.98
C GLU A 58 -0.52 5.75 16.93
N LYS A 59 0.24 5.93 18.01
CA LYS A 59 1.63 5.45 18.10
C LYS A 59 1.69 3.93 18.14
N GLN A 60 0.82 3.29 18.92
CA GLN A 60 0.72 1.83 18.93
C GLN A 60 0.19 1.30 17.61
N ALA A 61 -0.81 1.97 17.02
CA ALA A 61 -1.30 1.61 15.69
C ALA A 61 -0.16 1.60 14.67
N PHE A 62 0.63 2.66 14.64
CA PHE A 62 1.80 2.75 13.76
C PHE A 62 2.78 1.60 14.01
N ALA A 63 3.14 1.33 15.26
CA ALA A 63 4.10 0.29 15.60
C ALA A 63 3.65 -1.10 15.11
N TRP A 64 2.37 -1.44 15.30
CA TRP A 64 1.83 -2.72 14.86
C TRP A 64 1.69 -2.81 13.34
N PHE A 65 1.22 -1.75 12.68
CA PHE A 65 1.18 -1.70 11.21
C PHE A 65 2.58 -1.82 10.62
N LYS A 66 3.56 -1.15 11.20
CA LYS A 66 4.95 -1.24 10.74
C LYS A 66 5.51 -2.66 10.87
N ALA A 67 5.25 -3.33 11.99
CA ALA A 67 5.66 -4.72 12.19
C ALA A 67 5.06 -5.64 11.11
N ALA A 68 3.79 -5.49 10.81
CA ALA A 68 3.12 -6.26 9.75
C ALA A 68 3.64 -5.89 8.35
N ALA A 69 3.85 -4.60 8.09
CA ALA A 69 4.37 -4.10 6.81
C ALA A 69 5.77 -4.63 6.52
N ASP A 70 6.63 -4.68 7.53
CA ASP A 70 8.00 -5.17 7.39
C ASP A 70 8.05 -6.69 7.15
N GLN A 71 6.96 -7.41 7.41
CA GLN A 71 6.78 -8.81 7.01
C GLN A 71 6.19 -8.98 5.60
N GLY A 72 5.91 -7.90 4.88
CA GLY A 72 5.42 -7.92 3.51
C GLY A 72 3.90 -7.84 3.35
N LEU A 73 3.14 -7.55 4.41
CA LEU A 73 1.69 -7.42 4.32
C LEU A 73 1.32 -6.09 3.65
N SER A 74 0.81 -6.17 2.43
CA SER A 74 0.54 -5.00 1.58
C SER A 74 -0.43 -3.97 2.19
N PRO A 75 -1.58 -4.35 2.77
CA PRO A 75 -2.45 -3.37 3.43
C PRO A 75 -1.75 -2.62 4.56
N ALA A 76 -0.87 -3.27 5.29
CA ALA A 76 -0.07 -2.63 6.35
C ALA A 76 0.96 -1.67 5.76
N GLN A 77 1.62 -2.03 4.67
CA GLN A 77 2.54 -1.15 3.95
C GLN A 77 1.84 0.13 3.49
N LEU A 78 0.63 0.01 2.94
CA LEU A 78 -0.19 1.16 2.54
C LEU A 78 -0.50 2.07 3.75
N ASN A 79 -0.92 1.48 4.87
CA ASN A 79 -1.24 2.24 6.09
C ASN A 79 -0.01 2.97 6.65
N VAL A 80 1.14 2.29 6.70
CA VAL A 80 2.40 2.90 7.15
C VAL A 80 2.80 4.06 6.23
N GLY A 81 2.67 3.89 4.92
CA GLY A 81 2.93 4.95 3.96
C GLY A 81 2.06 6.19 4.24
N ARG A 82 0.76 5.99 4.45
CA ARG A 82 -0.17 7.08 4.78
C ARG A 82 0.16 7.76 6.11
N MET A 83 0.53 6.97 7.12
CA MET A 83 0.88 7.51 8.42
C MET A 83 2.13 8.38 8.36
N TYR A 84 3.16 7.97 7.62
CA TYR A 84 4.32 8.83 7.36
C TYR A 84 3.97 10.07 6.54
N ALA A 85 3.09 9.94 5.54
CA ALA A 85 2.69 11.07 4.71
C ALA A 85 1.93 12.14 5.49
N ASP A 86 1.11 11.74 6.45
CA ASP A 86 0.23 12.62 7.23
C ASP A 86 0.77 12.95 8.63
N GLY A 87 1.84 12.28 9.05
CA GLY A 87 2.39 12.45 10.40
C GLY A 87 1.46 11.92 11.50
N ILE A 88 0.83 10.76 11.27
CA ILE A 88 -0.09 10.13 12.21
C ILE A 88 0.65 9.02 12.97
N GLY A 89 0.77 9.16 14.29
CA GLY A 89 1.47 8.17 15.13
C GLY A 89 2.99 8.12 14.94
N VAL A 90 3.52 8.89 14.02
CA VAL A 90 4.93 9.01 13.68
C VAL A 90 5.19 10.39 13.10
N LYS A 91 6.41 10.87 13.19
CA LYS A 91 6.79 12.14 12.54
C LYS A 91 6.63 12.04 11.03
N LYS A 92 6.02 13.06 10.42
CA LYS A 92 5.85 13.16 8.98
C LYS A 92 7.20 12.99 8.26
N ASP A 93 7.25 12.09 7.28
CA ASP A 93 8.44 11.79 6.49
C ASP A 93 8.02 11.32 5.10
N GLU A 94 8.16 12.20 4.10
CA GLU A 94 7.76 11.90 2.72
C GLU A 94 8.61 10.80 2.09
N SER A 95 9.90 10.73 2.41
CA SER A 95 10.80 9.69 1.89
C SER A 95 10.38 8.31 2.38
N MET A 96 10.03 8.20 3.65
CA MET A 96 9.53 6.95 4.23
C MET A 96 8.15 6.60 3.69
N ALA A 97 7.26 7.58 3.52
CA ALA A 97 5.96 7.36 2.90
C ALA A 97 6.12 6.77 1.50
N ARG A 98 6.97 7.34 0.67
CA ARG A 98 7.28 6.84 -0.67
C ARG A 98 7.80 5.41 -0.63
N LYS A 99 8.74 5.12 0.25
CA LYS A 99 9.31 3.78 0.40
C LYS A 99 8.25 2.72 0.66
N TYR A 100 7.34 2.97 1.59
CA TYR A 100 6.28 2.01 1.93
C TYR A 100 5.20 1.93 0.85
N PHE A 101 4.86 3.05 0.21
CA PHE A 101 3.95 3.01 -0.95
C PHE A 101 4.56 2.22 -2.12
N GLU A 102 5.84 2.37 -2.40
CA GLU A 102 6.52 1.59 -3.44
C GLU A 102 6.52 0.09 -3.11
N LYS A 103 6.72 -0.29 -1.84
CA LYS A 103 6.59 -1.69 -1.42
C LYS A 103 5.18 -2.24 -1.66
N ALA A 104 4.16 -1.50 -1.28
CA ALA A 104 2.77 -1.90 -1.50
C ALA A 104 2.44 -1.97 -3.00
N ALA A 105 2.91 -1.01 -3.80
CA ALA A 105 2.73 -1.00 -5.25
C ALA A 105 3.41 -2.20 -5.91
N SER A 106 4.61 -2.57 -5.46
CA SER A 106 5.32 -3.75 -5.96
C SER A 106 4.60 -5.05 -5.65
N ASN A 107 3.76 -5.07 -4.61
CA ASN A 107 2.85 -6.17 -4.29
C ASN A 107 1.52 -6.11 -5.05
N GLY A 108 1.38 -5.17 -5.98
CA GLY A 108 0.20 -5.03 -6.82
C GLY A 108 -0.94 -4.22 -6.20
N ASP A 109 -0.74 -3.52 -5.09
CA ASP A 109 -1.77 -2.68 -4.49
C ASP A 109 -1.87 -1.34 -5.23
N ASN A 110 -2.89 -1.20 -6.09
CA ASN A 110 -3.08 0.00 -6.90
C ASN A 110 -3.45 1.26 -6.09
N ARG A 111 -3.89 1.10 -4.85
CA ARG A 111 -4.11 2.23 -3.94
C ARG A 111 -2.79 2.92 -3.60
N ALA A 112 -1.71 2.15 -3.48
CA ALA A 112 -0.37 2.69 -3.26
C ALA A 112 0.15 3.46 -4.48
N SER A 113 -0.03 2.92 -5.69
CA SER A 113 0.33 3.62 -6.93
C SER A 113 -0.43 4.94 -7.07
N TYR A 114 -1.70 4.95 -6.72
CA TYR A 114 -2.52 6.16 -6.69
C TYR A 114 -1.95 7.21 -5.70
N ASN A 115 -1.56 6.79 -4.50
CA ASN A 115 -0.93 7.69 -3.51
C ASN A 115 0.41 8.24 -4.02
N LEU A 116 1.23 7.43 -4.67
CA LEU A 116 2.48 7.88 -5.30
C LEU A 116 2.22 8.92 -6.39
N ALA A 117 1.19 8.70 -7.21
CA ALA A 117 0.80 9.67 -8.23
C ALA A 117 0.38 11.01 -7.61
N MET A 118 -0.39 10.98 -6.53
CA MET A 118 -0.78 12.21 -5.82
C MET A 118 0.43 12.95 -5.25
N MET A 119 1.42 12.23 -4.72
CA MET A 119 2.67 12.85 -4.26
C MET A 119 3.41 13.56 -5.40
N GLU A 120 3.45 12.96 -6.58
CA GLU A 120 4.05 13.58 -7.76
C GLU A 120 3.26 14.82 -8.24
N GLU A 121 1.93 14.77 -8.21
CA GLU A 121 1.10 15.94 -8.54
C GLU A 121 1.38 17.11 -7.61
N GLN A 122 1.50 16.86 -6.31
CA GLN A 122 1.80 17.91 -5.31
C GLN A 122 3.14 18.59 -5.61
N LYS A 123 4.09 17.87 -6.19
CA LYS A 123 5.39 18.39 -6.63
C LYS A 123 5.35 18.99 -8.03
N LYS A 124 4.18 19.01 -8.68
CA LYS A 124 4.00 19.44 -10.08
C LYS A 124 4.79 18.59 -11.08
N ASN A 125 5.18 17.38 -10.70
CA ASN A 125 5.75 16.39 -11.62
C ASN A 125 4.63 15.63 -12.32
N TYR A 126 4.03 16.25 -13.32
CA TYR A 126 2.83 15.72 -13.99
C TYR A 126 3.11 14.47 -14.81
N MET A 127 4.30 14.36 -15.40
CA MET A 127 4.71 13.14 -16.11
C MET A 127 4.88 11.96 -15.14
N GLY A 128 5.52 12.19 -14.00
CA GLY A 128 5.64 11.19 -12.94
C GLY A 128 4.29 10.80 -12.35
N ALA A 129 3.40 11.77 -12.14
CA ALA A 129 2.04 11.50 -11.70
C ALA A 129 1.28 10.63 -12.71
N TYR A 130 1.35 10.95 -13.99
CA TYR A 130 0.73 10.14 -15.05
C TYR A 130 1.25 8.70 -15.05
N GLN A 131 2.54 8.51 -14.88
CA GLN A 131 3.18 7.20 -14.77
C GLN A 131 2.55 6.34 -13.67
N TRP A 132 2.39 6.89 -12.47
CA TRP A 132 1.82 6.17 -11.33
C TRP A 132 0.31 5.95 -11.46
N TYR A 133 -0.44 6.91 -12.01
CA TYR A 133 -1.85 6.70 -12.32
C TYR A 133 -2.04 5.62 -13.38
N GLU A 134 -1.20 5.59 -14.40
CA GLU A 134 -1.22 4.52 -15.41
C GLU A 134 -1.00 3.16 -14.76
N LEU A 135 -0.01 3.05 -13.88
CA LEU A 135 0.27 1.81 -13.15
C LEU A 135 -0.92 1.37 -12.30
N SER A 136 -1.61 2.31 -11.66
CA SER A 136 -2.77 2.02 -10.80
C SER A 136 -3.98 1.46 -11.55
N THR A 137 -4.01 1.56 -12.87
CA THR A 137 -5.09 1.02 -13.72
C THR A 137 -4.76 -0.33 -14.33
N ARG A 138 -3.56 -0.87 -14.05
CA ARG A 138 -3.05 -2.10 -14.66
C ARG A 138 -3.14 -3.29 -13.71
N ASP A 139 -2.14 -4.17 -13.77
CA ASP A 139 -2.10 -5.45 -13.08
C ASP A 139 -2.01 -5.33 -11.55
N GLY A 140 -2.49 -6.35 -10.87
CA GLY A 140 -2.38 -6.52 -9.43
C GLY A 140 -3.72 -6.58 -8.72
N MET A 141 -3.72 -6.29 -7.41
CA MET A 141 -4.94 -6.17 -6.60
C MET A 141 -5.64 -4.84 -6.93
N LEU A 142 -6.61 -4.88 -7.82
CA LEU A 142 -7.25 -3.68 -8.35
C LEU A 142 -8.50 -3.33 -7.56
N ASP A 143 -8.47 -2.15 -6.95
CA ASP A 143 -9.65 -1.48 -6.44
C ASP A 143 -10.32 -0.72 -7.60
N ASN A 144 -11.55 -1.07 -7.95
CA ASN A 144 -12.26 -0.48 -9.08
C ASN A 144 -12.52 1.01 -8.91
N LYS A 145 -12.71 1.47 -7.69
CA LYS A 145 -12.87 2.90 -7.39
C LYS A 145 -11.58 3.66 -7.70
N VAL A 146 -10.44 3.10 -7.37
CA VAL A 146 -9.14 3.68 -7.68
C VAL A 146 -8.91 3.71 -9.18
N ILE A 147 -9.30 2.68 -9.93
CA ILE A 147 -9.21 2.66 -11.38
C ILE A 147 -9.97 3.83 -11.99
N SER A 148 -11.22 4.03 -11.59
CA SER A 148 -12.05 5.14 -12.09
C SER A 148 -11.45 6.50 -11.77
N LEU A 149 -10.97 6.69 -10.55
CA LEU A 149 -10.30 7.93 -10.15
C LEU A 149 -9.03 8.18 -10.97
N SER A 150 -8.23 7.15 -11.17
CA SER A 150 -6.97 7.25 -11.93
C SER A 150 -7.20 7.56 -13.40
N GLU A 151 -8.23 6.97 -14.03
CA GLU A 151 -8.59 7.30 -15.40
C GLU A 151 -9.00 8.77 -15.55
N GLY A 152 -9.78 9.30 -14.63
CA GLY A 152 -10.13 10.72 -14.60
C GLY A 152 -8.90 11.61 -14.43
N LYS A 153 -7.99 11.24 -13.56
CA LYS A 153 -6.74 11.97 -13.34
C LYS A 153 -5.84 11.96 -14.56
N LYS A 154 -5.69 10.81 -15.22
CA LYS A 154 -4.92 10.71 -16.48
C LYS A 154 -5.49 11.61 -17.57
N THR A 155 -6.81 11.62 -17.74
CA THR A 155 -7.48 12.50 -18.72
C THR A 155 -7.18 13.96 -18.44
N ALA A 156 -7.28 14.39 -17.18
CA ALA A 156 -6.98 15.76 -16.79
C ALA A 156 -5.51 16.14 -17.02
N LEU A 157 -4.58 15.25 -16.66
CA LEU A 157 -3.14 15.47 -16.83
C LEU A 157 -2.73 15.50 -18.31
N ALA A 158 -3.36 14.69 -19.16
CA ALA A 158 -3.06 14.60 -20.57
C ALA A 158 -3.24 15.94 -21.30
N ALA A 159 -4.12 16.80 -20.81
CA ALA A 159 -4.33 18.15 -21.36
C ALA A 159 -3.06 19.04 -21.24
N ASN A 160 -2.18 18.75 -20.28
CA ASN A 160 -0.96 19.51 -20.01
C ASN A 160 0.32 18.74 -20.37
N LEU A 161 0.20 17.60 -21.01
CA LEU A 161 1.32 16.75 -21.41
C LEU A 161 1.38 16.58 -22.92
N THR A 162 2.58 16.50 -23.46
CA THR A 162 2.79 16.14 -24.86
C THR A 162 2.56 14.63 -25.07
N GLN A 163 2.29 14.22 -26.30
CA GLN A 163 2.18 12.80 -26.65
C GLN A 163 3.46 12.03 -26.33
N GLU A 164 4.62 12.66 -26.51
CA GLU A 164 5.91 12.07 -26.15
C GLU A 164 6.05 11.86 -24.65
N GLN A 165 5.64 12.84 -23.83
CA GLN A 165 5.65 12.72 -22.37
C GLN A 165 4.72 11.60 -21.89
N ILE A 166 3.54 11.48 -22.48
CA ILE A 166 2.59 10.38 -22.16
C ILE A 166 3.20 9.03 -22.52
N ARG A 167 3.82 8.94 -23.69
CA ARG A 167 4.51 7.70 -24.11
C ARG A 167 5.63 7.33 -23.16
N THR A 168 6.45 8.29 -22.77
CA THR A 168 7.54 8.09 -21.81
C THR A 168 7.01 7.63 -20.46
N ALA A 169 5.91 8.23 -19.97
CA ALA A 169 5.29 7.83 -18.72
C ALA A 169 4.79 6.38 -18.76
N ARG A 170 4.16 5.98 -19.86
CA ARG A 170 3.70 4.59 -20.07
C ARG A 170 4.86 3.61 -20.13
N ASP A 171 5.94 3.95 -20.82
CA ASP A 171 7.14 3.11 -20.89
C ASP A 171 7.79 2.92 -19.52
N ARG A 172 7.80 3.96 -18.70
CA ARG A 172 8.30 3.88 -17.33
C ARG A 172 7.42 2.99 -16.45
N ALA A 173 6.10 3.06 -16.61
CA ALA A 173 5.17 2.16 -15.91
C ALA A 173 5.40 0.69 -16.32
N ASP A 174 5.60 0.42 -17.61
CA ASP A 174 5.93 -0.92 -18.12
C ASP A 174 7.24 -1.45 -17.51
N LYS A 175 8.26 -0.62 -17.48
CA LYS A 175 9.57 -0.98 -16.89
C LYS A 175 9.46 -1.26 -15.39
N TRP A 176 8.63 -0.50 -14.68
CA TRP A 176 8.38 -0.75 -13.26
C TRP A 176 7.79 -2.15 -13.06
N ILE A 177 6.76 -2.51 -13.82
CA ILE A 177 6.13 -3.84 -13.74
C ILE A 177 7.14 -4.94 -14.04
N GLN A 178 7.96 -4.78 -15.07
CA GLN A 178 8.96 -5.77 -15.47
C GLN A 178 10.08 -5.95 -14.44
N ALA A 179 10.35 -4.93 -13.62
CA ALA A 179 11.39 -4.95 -12.60
C ALA A 179 10.96 -5.62 -11.28
N GLN A 180 9.66 -5.95 -11.11
CA GLN A 180 9.16 -6.65 -9.94
C GLN A 180 9.22 -8.17 -10.12
#